data_45aefa8fdd6d9131e75d121feb766837
#
_entry.id   45aefa8fdd6d9131e75d121feb766837
#
_cell.length_a   1.000
_cell.length_b   1.000
_cell.length_c   1.000
_cell.angle_alpha   90.00
_cell.angle_beta   90.00
_cell.angle_gamma   90.00
#
_symmetry.space_group_name_H-M   'P 1'
#
loop_
_entity.id
_entity.type
_entity.pdbx_description
1 polymer ?
#
loop_
_entity_poly.entity_id
_entity_poly.type
_entity_poly.pdbx_seq_one_letter_code
_entity_poly.pdbx_strand_id
1 'polypeptide(L)'
;MPHDGENRPAPLPGGGRAAHRVDFAGLRLYRSCMSEETSAPLVLTPRAVEMVKQVRAKEGFSEAHALRVSVVGGGCSGFSYQLGFDEHAREDDQVLEYDGVRVLVDPSSAQYLAGTEIDFVSRLHGGGFQFSNPKATHTCGCGSSFAV
;
A
#
# COMPACT_ATOMS: atom_id res chain seq x y z
N MET A 1 -72.16 9.31 -17.95
CA MET A 1 -72.41 8.78 -16.65
C MET A 1 -71.12 8.50 -16.01
N PRO A 2 -70.74 9.24 -14.98
CA PRO A 2 -69.42 9.16 -14.35
C PRO A 2 -69.38 8.08 -13.28
N HIS A 3 -68.31 7.40 -13.13
CA HIS A 3 -68.03 6.67 -11.90
C HIS A 3 -66.65 7.12 -11.40
N ASP A 4 -66.77 8.09 -10.50
CA ASP A 4 -65.69 8.47 -9.58
C ASP A 4 -65.42 7.29 -8.64
N GLY A 5 -64.23 6.76 -8.75
CA GLY A 5 -63.65 5.80 -7.83
C GLY A 5 -62.52 6.46 -7.06
N GLU A 6 -62.91 7.20 -6.06
CA GLU A 6 -62.04 7.84 -5.08
C GLU A 6 -61.38 6.77 -4.20
N ASN A 7 -60.16 6.39 -4.53
CA ASN A 7 -59.36 5.52 -3.68
C ASN A 7 -58.42 6.37 -2.85
N ARG A 8 -58.88 6.80 -1.70
CA ARG A 8 -58.11 7.45 -0.67
C ARG A 8 -57.31 6.38 0.10
N PRO A 9 -56.00 6.40 0.14
CA PRO A 9 -55.28 5.61 1.11
C PRO A 9 -55.45 6.19 2.52
N ALA A 10 -55.71 5.32 3.47
CA ALA A 10 -55.92 5.62 4.89
C ALA A 10 -54.64 6.23 5.53
N PRO A 11 -54.79 7.10 6.54
CA PRO A 11 -53.64 7.64 7.26
C PRO A 11 -53.02 6.57 8.16
N LEU A 12 -51.72 6.44 8.05
CA LEU A 12 -50.90 5.60 8.94
C LEU A 12 -50.89 6.22 10.35
N PRO A 13 -50.94 5.41 11.41
CA PRO A 13 -50.88 5.90 12.77
C PRO A 13 -49.49 6.39 13.09
N GLY A 14 -49.45 7.55 13.73
CA GLY A 14 -48.22 8.13 14.26
C GLY A 14 -47.60 7.23 15.29
N GLY A 15 -46.35 6.92 15.08
CA GLY A 15 -45.47 6.20 15.99
C GLY A 15 -44.18 6.96 16.23
N GLY A 16 -44.10 7.49 17.44
CA GLY A 16 -42.92 7.64 18.25
C GLY A 16 -41.62 8.20 17.60
N ARG A 17 -41.35 9.46 17.89
CA ARG A 17 -40.03 10.03 17.86
C ARG A 17 -39.16 9.28 18.87
N ALA A 18 -38.37 8.36 18.40
CA ALA A 18 -37.15 7.96 19.08
C ALA A 18 -35.98 8.58 18.27
N ALA A 19 -35.55 9.74 18.70
CA ALA A 19 -34.30 10.30 18.28
C ALA A 19 -33.18 9.39 18.81
N HIS A 20 -32.81 8.41 18.03
CA HIS A 20 -31.53 7.75 18.26
C HIS A 20 -30.43 8.76 17.89
N ARG A 21 -29.96 9.47 18.93
CA ARG A 21 -28.62 10.05 18.89
C ARG A 21 -27.67 8.89 18.60
N VAL A 22 -27.24 8.79 17.39
CA VAL A 22 -26.07 7.99 17.04
C VAL A 22 -24.88 8.69 17.67
N ASP A 23 -24.51 8.20 18.86
CA ASP A 23 -23.28 8.60 19.50
C ASP A 23 -22.12 8.33 18.53
N PHE A 24 -21.53 9.40 18.05
CA PHE A 24 -20.32 9.38 17.24
C PHE A 24 -19.10 8.80 18.00
N ALA A 25 -19.27 8.45 19.26
CA ALA A 25 -18.24 7.79 20.08
C ALA A 25 -18.03 6.31 19.73
N GLY A 26 -19.01 5.65 19.10
CA GLY A 26 -18.89 4.23 18.72
C GLY A 26 -18.05 3.95 17.49
N LEU A 27 -17.84 4.97 16.63
CA LEU A 27 -17.05 4.77 15.41
C LEU A 27 -15.52 4.78 15.64
N ARG A 28 -15.10 5.22 16.83
CA ARG A 28 -13.68 5.26 17.17
C ARG A 28 -13.13 3.91 17.66
N LEU A 29 -14.01 3.01 18.09
CA LEU A 29 -13.61 1.67 18.56
C LEU A 29 -13.48 0.64 17.44
N TYR A 30 -14.10 0.89 16.29
CA TYR A 30 -14.00 -0.05 15.17
C TYR A 30 -12.69 0.08 14.37
N ARG A 31 -11.97 1.18 14.56
CA ARG A 31 -10.64 1.39 13.96
C ARG A 31 -9.49 0.79 14.74
N SER A 32 -9.73 0.36 15.98
CA SER A 32 -8.68 -0.17 16.84
C SER A 32 -8.56 -1.70 16.83
N CYS A 33 -9.44 -2.39 16.12
CA CYS A 33 -9.44 -3.85 16.07
C CYS A 33 -8.93 -4.43 14.73
N MET A 34 -8.44 -3.58 13.82
CA MET A 34 -7.73 -4.01 12.61
C MET A 34 -6.28 -3.53 12.61
N SER A 35 -5.66 -3.51 13.77
CA SER A 35 -4.24 -3.75 13.86
C SER A 35 -4.02 -5.26 13.82
N GLU A 36 -4.45 -5.89 12.73
CA GLU A 36 -3.71 -7.03 12.29
C GLU A 36 -2.30 -6.51 12.09
N GLU A 37 -1.44 -7.00 12.92
CA GLU A 37 -0.01 -7.07 12.69
C GLU A 37 0.19 -7.83 11.37
N THR A 38 -0.20 -7.20 10.28
CA THR A 38 0.40 -7.46 9.02
C THR A 38 1.81 -6.93 9.23
N SER A 39 2.70 -7.81 9.66
CA SER A 39 4.12 -7.52 9.65
C SER A 39 4.37 -7.03 8.23
N ALA A 40 4.55 -5.72 8.08
CA ALA A 40 4.69 -5.10 6.79
C ALA A 40 5.83 -5.86 6.11
N PRO A 41 5.61 -6.53 4.98
CA PRO A 41 6.64 -7.37 4.38
C PRO A 41 7.87 -6.54 4.01
N LEU A 42 7.72 -5.24 3.99
CA LEU A 42 8.71 -4.29 3.53
C LEU A 42 8.59 -3.01 4.36
N VAL A 43 9.71 -2.39 4.66
CA VAL A 43 9.78 -1.08 5.34
C VAL A 43 10.47 -0.08 4.41
N LEU A 44 9.83 1.07 4.20
CA LEU A 44 10.46 2.20 3.51
C LEU A 44 10.88 3.25 4.53
N THR A 45 12.14 3.69 4.44
CA THR A 45 12.58 4.83 5.24
C THR A 45 11.95 6.13 4.71
N PRO A 46 11.78 7.15 5.56
CA PRO A 46 11.25 8.45 5.12
C PRO A 46 12.05 9.07 3.96
N ARG A 47 13.36 8.84 3.93
CA ARG A 47 14.24 9.28 2.83
C ARG A 47 13.95 8.57 1.54
N ALA A 48 13.69 7.26 1.59
CA ALA A 48 13.31 6.49 0.42
C ALA A 48 11.94 6.95 -0.12
N VAL A 49 10.96 7.19 0.76
CA VAL A 49 9.64 7.71 0.38
C VAL A 49 9.75 9.07 -0.31
N GLU A 50 10.53 9.99 0.27
CA GLU A 50 10.73 11.31 -0.32
C GLU A 50 11.39 11.21 -1.71
N MET A 51 12.41 10.37 -1.85
CA MET A 51 13.07 10.16 -3.13
C MET A 51 12.13 9.55 -4.17
N VAL A 52 11.28 8.61 -3.80
CA VAL A 52 10.27 8.03 -4.69
C VAL A 52 9.31 9.12 -5.18
N LYS A 53 8.88 10.04 -4.30
CA LYS A 53 8.04 11.19 -4.68
C LYS A 53 8.76 12.10 -5.67
N GLN A 54 10.05 12.37 -5.44
CA GLN A 54 10.87 13.21 -6.33
C GLN A 54 11.08 12.55 -7.70
N VAL A 55 11.42 11.26 -7.74
CA VAL A 55 11.60 10.52 -9.00
C VAL A 55 10.29 10.48 -9.76
N ARG A 56 9.16 10.18 -9.08
CA ARG A 56 7.83 10.19 -9.69
C ARG A 56 7.50 11.53 -10.34
N ALA A 57 7.76 12.63 -9.63
CA ALA A 57 7.55 13.98 -10.16
C ALA A 57 8.48 14.31 -11.33
N LYS A 58 9.75 13.90 -11.27
CA LYS A 58 10.76 14.14 -12.29
C LYS A 58 10.47 13.40 -13.60
N GLU A 59 10.03 12.15 -13.48
CA GLU A 59 9.68 11.30 -14.63
C GLU A 59 8.27 11.61 -15.17
N GLY A 60 7.52 12.50 -14.52
CA GLY A 60 6.18 12.89 -14.96
C GLY A 60 5.10 11.86 -14.67
N PHE A 61 5.35 10.94 -13.77
CA PHE A 61 4.35 9.98 -13.33
C PHE A 61 3.30 10.64 -12.45
N SER A 62 2.03 10.29 -12.66
CA SER A 62 0.92 10.77 -11.83
C SER A 62 0.94 10.14 -10.44
N GLU A 63 0.16 10.70 -9.53
CA GLU A 63 -0.03 10.12 -8.18
C GLU A 63 -0.70 8.74 -8.22
N ALA A 64 -1.31 8.37 -9.35
CA ALA A 64 -1.87 7.05 -9.56
C ALA A 64 -0.79 5.95 -9.65
N HIS A 65 0.42 6.30 -10.09
CA HIS A 65 1.52 5.34 -10.18
C HIS A 65 2.01 4.95 -8.80
N ALA A 66 2.07 3.65 -8.58
CA ALA A 66 2.62 3.05 -7.38
C ALA A 66 4.06 2.57 -7.63
N LEU A 67 4.86 2.54 -6.58
CA LEU A 67 6.19 1.93 -6.62
C LEU A 67 6.04 0.41 -6.60
N ARG A 68 6.42 -0.26 -7.67
CA ARG A 68 6.47 -1.73 -7.69
C ARG A 68 7.85 -2.20 -7.25
N VAL A 69 7.86 -3.05 -6.22
CA VAL A 69 9.08 -3.68 -5.71
C VAL A 69 9.00 -5.17 -6.03
N SER A 70 9.96 -5.67 -6.79
CA SER A 70 10.04 -7.07 -7.15
C SER A 70 11.44 -7.64 -6.95
N VAL A 71 11.48 -8.94 -6.76
CA VAL A 71 12.71 -9.72 -6.64
C VAL A 71 12.81 -10.63 -7.84
N VAL A 72 13.87 -10.50 -8.59
CA VAL A 72 14.14 -11.35 -9.75
C VAL A 72 15.36 -12.23 -9.50
N GLY A 73 15.26 -13.48 -9.89
CA GLY A 73 16.43 -14.36 -9.91
C GLY A 73 17.37 -13.91 -11.00
N GLY A 74 18.62 -13.65 -10.65
CA GLY A 74 19.61 -13.17 -11.59
C GLY A 74 20.99 -13.72 -11.33
N GLY A 75 21.60 -14.27 -12.38
CA GLY A 75 23.00 -14.61 -12.42
C GLY A 75 23.43 -15.79 -11.54
N CYS A 76 24.73 -15.90 -11.39
CA CYS A 76 25.41 -17.07 -10.80
C CYS A 76 25.21 -17.26 -9.29
N SER A 77 24.56 -16.39 -8.56
CA SER A 77 24.50 -16.51 -7.10
C SER A 77 23.48 -15.68 -6.38
N GLY A 78 22.31 -15.41 -6.96
CA GLY A 78 21.37 -14.74 -6.08
C GLY A 78 20.20 -14.07 -6.77
N PHE A 79 19.57 -13.24 -5.98
CA PHE A 79 18.39 -12.48 -6.34
C PHE A 79 18.77 -11.01 -6.49
N SER A 80 18.07 -10.29 -7.32
CA SER A 80 18.22 -8.86 -7.50
C SER A 80 16.91 -8.15 -7.22
N TYR A 81 16.97 -7.02 -6.52
CA TYR A 81 15.83 -6.17 -6.31
C TYR A 81 15.59 -5.30 -7.54
N GLN A 82 14.34 -5.21 -7.96
CA GLN A 82 13.91 -4.30 -9.00
C GLN A 82 12.88 -3.33 -8.47
N LEU A 83 13.08 -2.06 -8.78
CA LEU A 83 12.13 -0.98 -8.52
C LEU A 83 11.62 -0.45 -9.86
N GLY A 84 10.32 -0.28 -9.93
CA GLY A 84 9.65 0.30 -11.10
C GLY A 84 8.42 1.08 -10.66
N PHE A 85 7.84 1.84 -11.58
CA PHE A 85 6.53 2.46 -11.38
C PHE A 85 5.50 1.74 -12.22
N ASP A 86 4.37 1.42 -11.60
CA ASP A 86 3.27 0.75 -12.26
C ASP A 86 1.96 1.46 -11.90
N GLU A 87 1.11 1.65 -12.88
CA GLU A 87 -0.19 2.31 -12.68
C GLU A 87 -1.23 1.34 -12.14
N HIS A 88 -1.07 0.06 -12.44
CA HIS A 88 -2.05 -0.96 -12.09
C HIS A 88 -1.50 -1.97 -11.10
N ALA A 89 -2.19 -2.10 -9.97
CA ALA A 89 -2.00 -3.23 -9.07
C ALA A 89 -2.65 -4.48 -9.67
N ARG A 90 -1.98 -5.61 -9.59
CA ARG A 90 -2.56 -6.91 -9.92
C ARG A 90 -3.40 -7.41 -8.76
N GLU A 91 -4.31 -8.34 -9.01
CA GLU A 91 -5.18 -8.89 -7.98
C GLU A 91 -4.42 -9.56 -6.82
N ASP A 92 -3.26 -10.13 -7.12
CA ASP A 92 -2.41 -10.82 -6.16
C ASP A 92 -1.37 -9.92 -5.49
N ASP A 93 -1.25 -8.66 -5.94
CA ASP A 93 -0.26 -7.73 -5.38
C ASP A 93 -0.65 -7.28 -3.97
N GLN A 94 0.31 -7.27 -3.07
CA GLN A 94 0.15 -6.62 -1.77
C GLN A 94 0.35 -5.12 -1.95
N VAL A 95 -0.67 -4.36 -1.59
CA VAL A 95 -0.63 -2.90 -1.65
C VAL A 95 -0.31 -2.35 -0.27
N LEU A 96 0.82 -1.71 -0.15
CA LEU A 96 1.26 -1.01 1.06
C LEU A 96 1.23 0.49 0.80
N GLU A 97 0.96 1.26 1.83
CA GLU A 97 0.93 2.72 1.73
C GLU A 97 1.88 3.33 2.76
N TYR A 98 2.80 4.16 2.28
CA TYR A 98 3.77 4.88 3.08
C TYR A 98 3.72 6.37 2.73
N ASP A 99 3.21 7.17 3.64
CA ASP A 99 3.19 8.65 3.52
C ASP A 99 2.70 9.15 2.13
N GLY A 100 1.59 8.55 1.64
CA GLY A 100 0.99 8.89 0.36
C GLY A 100 1.68 8.28 -0.88
N VAL A 101 2.63 7.37 -0.68
CA VAL A 101 3.22 6.54 -1.74
C VAL A 101 2.64 5.14 -1.64
N ARG A 102 2.01 4.67 -2.70
CA ARG A 102 1.58 3.28 -2.80
C ARG A 102 2.74 2.42 -3.27
N VAL A 103 2.91 1.30 -2.61
CA VAL A 103 3.94 0.31 -2.93
C VAL A 103 3.26 -1.01 -3.25
N LEU A 104 3.59 -1.57 -4.39
CA LEU A 104 3.10 -2.85 -4.87
C LEU A 104 4.18 -3.91 -4.71
N VAL A 105 3.83 -5.00 -4.06
CA VAL A 105 4.72 -6.14 -3.88
C VAL A 105 4.03 -7.38 -4.41
N ASP A 106 4.64 -8.05 -5.36
CA ASP A 106 4.10 -9.30 -5.88
C ASP A 106 4.27 -10.45 -4.87
N PRO A 107 3.36 -11.42 -4.83
CA PRO A 107 3.37 -12.49 -3.83
C PRO A 107 4.64 -13.34 -3.88
N SER A 108 5.23 -13.52 -5.06
CA SER A 108 6.49 -14.26 -5.21
C SER A 108 7.65 -13.53 -4.55
N SER A 109 7.67 -12.20 -4.63
CA SER A 109 8.71 -11.37 -4.02
C SER A 109 8.47 -11.11 -2.53
N ALA A 110 7.22 -11.11 -2.08
CA ALA A 110 6.85 -10.83 -0.69
C ALA A 110 7.57 -11.73 0.31
N GLN A 111 7.75 -13.00 0.00
CA GLN A 111 8.46 -13.96 0.85
C GLN A 111 9.95 -13.60 1.05
N TYR A 112 10.57 -12.99 0.05
CA TYR A 112 11.98 -12.54 0.09
C TYR A 112 12.12 -11.15 0.69
N LEU A 113 11.10 -10.31 0.51
CA LEU A 113 11.07 -8.93 0.99
C LEU A 113 10.62 -8.81 2.45
N ALA A 114 10.14 -9.90 3.06
CA ALA A 114 9.65 -9.89 4.43
C ALA A 114 10.73 -9.40 5.42
N GLY A 115 10.48 -8.23 6.02
CA GLY A 115 11.41 -7.56 6.93
C GLY A 115 12.52 -6.76 6.23
N THR A 116 12.50 -6.66 4.90
CA THR A 116 13.47 -5.85 4.16
C THR A 116 13.19 -4.36 4.36
N GLU A 117 14.23 -3.61 4.67
CA GLU A 117 14.21 -2.15 4.74
C GLU A 117 14.79 -1.57 3.45
N ILE A 118 14.07 -0.63 2.85
CA ILE A 118 14.54 0.16 1.70
C ILE A 118 14.87 1.56 2.17
N ASP A 119 16.14 1.93 2.01
CA ASP A 119 16.64 3.26 2.27
C ASP A 119 17.17 3.91 0.99
N PHE A 120 17.30 5.22 1.01
CA PHE A 120 17.96 5.97 -0.06
C PHE A 120 19.24 6.60 0.46
N VAL A 121 20.35 6.19 -0.11
CA VAL A 121 21.66 6.70 0.24
C VAL A 121 22.16 7.65 -0.85
N SER A 122 22.33 8.91 -0.48
CA SER A 122 22.97 9.89 -1.34
C SER A 122 24.49 9.76 -1.25
N ARG A 123 25.17 9.58 -2.38
CA ARG A 123 26.64 9.51 -2.47
C ARG A 123 27.14 10.62 -3.39
N LEU A 124 28.41 10.99 -3.25
CA LEU A 124 29.07 12.03 -4.05
C LEU A 124 28.98 11.82 -5.58
N HIS A 125 28.85 10.60 -6.03
CA HIS A 125 28.74 10.23 -7.45
C HIS A 125 27.37 9.66 -7.82
N GLY A 126 26.31 10.12 -7.15
CA GLY A 126 24.95 9.67 -7.34
C GLY A 126 24.39 8.92 -6.12
N GLY A 127 23.09 9.00 -5.95
CA GLY A 127 22.36 8.27 -4.92
C GLY A 127 21.75 6.97 -5.47
N GLY A 128 21.39 6.08 -4.58
CA GLY A 128 20.72 4.83 -4.94
C GLY A 128 19.88 4.29 -3.81
N PHE A 129 18.89 3.49 -4.17
CA PHE A 129 18.14 2.73 -3.20
C PHE A 129 18.99 1.59 -2.67
N GLN A 130 19.07 1.48 -1.37
CA GLN A 130 19.77 0.42 -0.67
C GLN A 130 18.76 -0.48 0.02
N PHE A 131 18.92 -1.77 -0.15
CA PHE A 131 18.08 -2.78 0.47
C PHE A 131 18.84 -3.44 1.62
N SER A 132 18.24 -3.46 2.78
CA SER A 132 18.72 -4.17 3.95
C SER A 132 17.77 -5.32 4.26
N ASN A 133 18.16 -6.53 3.90
CA ASN A 133 17.34 -7.72 4.12
C ASN A 133 17.96 -8.56 5.25
N PRO A 134 17.26 -8.73 6.37
CA PRO A 134 17.77 -9.51 7.50
C PRO A 134 17.89 -11.02 7.19
N LYS A 135 17.22 -11.50 6.14
CA LYS A 135 17.26 -12.89 5.71
C LYS A 135 18.39 -13.17 4.69
N ALA A 136 19.00 -12.12 4.16
CA ALA A 136 20.08 -12.28 3.19
C ALA A 136 21.36 -12.76 3.90
N THR A 137 21.91 -13.85 3.43
CA THR A 137 23.19 -14.37 3.92
C THR A 137 24.38 -13.58 3.37
N HIS A 138 24.23 -13.09 2.15
CA HIS A 138 25.20 -12.23 1.48
C HIS A 138 24.50 -11.14 0.69
N THR A 139 24.98 -9.92 0.86
CA THR A 139 24.56 -8.77 0.04
C THR A 139 25.75 -8.21 -0.70
N CYS A 140 25.58 -7.79 -1.95
CA CYS A 140 26.65 -7.07 -2.63
C CYS A 140 26.87 -5.69 -1.99
N GLY A 141 28.04 -5.10 -2.16
CA GLY A 141 28.36 -3.80 -1.57
C GLY A 141 27.48 -2.64 -2.03
N CYS A 142 26.69 -2.80 -3.07
CA CYS A 142 25.69 -1.85 -3.55
C CYS A 142 24.29 -2.08 -2.98
N GLY A 143 24.04 -3.23 -2.30
CA GLY A 143 22.75 -3.55 -1.71
C GLY A 143 21.65 -3.95 -2.71
N SER A 144 21.95 -4.02 -4.01
CA SER A 144 20.95 -4.33 -5.05
C SER A 144 20.80 -5.82 -5.34
N SER A 145 21.71 -6.66 -4.86
CA SER A 145 21.68 -8.12 -5.04
C SER A 145 21.95 -8.83 -3.73
N PHE A 146 21.32 -9.96 -3.52
CA PHE A 146 21.47 -10.77 -2.31
C PHE A 146 21.37 -12.26 -2.61
N ALA A 147 21.87 -13.07 -1.70
CA ALA A 147 21.67 -14.51 -1.68
C ALA A 147 20.98 -14.93 -0.37
N VAL A 148 20.13 -15.92 -0.43
CA VAL A 148 19.44 -16.54 0.72
C VAL A 148 19.99 -17.93 1.00
#